data_6e53c2e8e0e99552b2380b69670e25e0
#
_entry.id   6e53c2e8e0e99552b2380b69670e25e0
#
_cell.length_a   1.000
_cell.length_b   1.000
_cell.length_c   1.000
_cell.angle_alpha   90.00
_cell.angle_beta   90.00
_cell.angle_gamma   90.00
#
_symmetry.space_group_name_H-M   'P 1'
#
loop_
_entity.id
_entity.type
_entity.pdbx_description
1 polymer ?
#
loop_
_entity_poly.entity_id
_entity_poly.type
_entity_poly.pdbx_seq_one_letter_code
_entity_poly.pdbx_strand_id
1 'polypeptide(L)'
;MKIVIKEKVIPYILISLFSSIGLSAYGYKAEGQGGSKAVVWSISKIDTMQKNVQRNDERNPNIQNIEYLKKIFRQKAVDEISENIVYPLKRTSPIPSVENAEELKERFDSIFDEDLIRIITSSDIDQWSEMGWRGIMLDDGILWMDYDGKITAVNYQSKYEKKLAKKLTSKVKGDLSSDLRHNFKGEVYKFKTKNYFIRIDELKNGMYRYACWKKENPESTKPDLVLENGKIEFSGSGGNHVITFKNNI
;
A
#
# COMPACT_ATOMS: atom_id res chain seq x y z
N MET A 1 32.83 -7.98 11.56
CA MET A 1 31.56 -8.53 12.12
C MET A 1 30.45 -8.27 11.11
N LYS A 2 29.62 -9.25 10.79
CA LYS A 2 28.46 -9.09 9.89
C LYS A 2 27.19 -9.09 10.74
N ILE A 3 26.40 -8.02 10.66
CA ILE A 3 25.08 -7.96 11.27
C ILE A 3 24.04 -8.20 10.19
N VAL A 4 23.17 -9.17 10.42
CA VAL A 4 22.11 -9.56 9.48
C VAL A 4 20.77 -9.45 10.21
N ILE A 5 19.90 -8.59 9.71
CA ILE A 5 18.54 -8.44 10.22
C ILE A 5 17.61 -9.08 9.20
N LYS A 6 16.87 -10.10 9.65
CA LYS A 6 15.87 -10.79 8.82
C LYS A 6 14.49 -10.42 9.34
N GLU A 7 13.66 -9.89 8.47
CA GLU A 7 12.24 -9.76 8.73
C GLU A 7 11.47 -10.76 7.88
N LYS A 8 10.63 -11.57 8.53
CA LYS A 8 9.55 -12.30 7.86
C LYS A 8 8.36 -11.36 7.86
N VAL A 9 8.17 -10.62 6.79
CA VAL A 9 6.92 -9.92 6.57
C VAL A 9 5.89 -10.97 6.22
N ILE A 10 4.87 -11.14 7.06
CA ILE A 10 3.59 -11.69 6.62
C ILE A 10 3.17 -10.79 5.46
N PRO A 11 2.86 -11.35 4.28
CA PRO A 11 2.95 -10.60 3.04
C PRO A 11 1.90 -9.49 2.95
N TYR A 12 2.35 -8.28 3.10
CA TYR A 12 1.61 -7.08 2.72
C TYR A 12 2.49 -6.20 1.84
N ILE A 13 2.24 -6.31 0.54
CA ILE A 13 2.40 -5.30 -0.53
C ILE A 13 3.80 -4.80 -0.81
N LEU A 14 4.36 -5.30 -1.91
CA LEU A 14 5.43 -4.68 -2.67
C LEU A 14 4.83 -3.75 -3.72
N ILE A 15 5.17 -2.47 -3.66
CA ILE A 15 4.93 -1.53 -4.75
C ILE A 15 5.93 -1.87 -5.85
N SER A 16 5.46 -2.47 -6.94
CA SER A 16 6.26 -2.58 -8.17
C SER A 16 6.03 -1.32 -9.02
N LEU A 17 7.04 -0.50 -9.12
CA LEU A 17 7.15 0.50 -10.18
C LEU A 17 7.39 -0.23 -11.50
N PHE A 18 6.35 -0.36 -12.34
CA PHE A 18 6.53 -0.65 -13.76
C PHE A 18 5.93 0.48 -14.59
N SER A 19 6.83 1.06 -15.38
CA SER A 19 6.56 2.08 -16.37
C SER A 19 5.73 1.55 -17.53
N SER A 20 4.78 2.39 -17.93
CA SER A 20 4.03 2.47 -19.18
C SER A 20 4.61 1.75 -20.42
N ILE A 21 3.81 0.87 -21.02
CA ILE A 21 3.88 0.58 -22.46
C ILE A 21 2.51 0.87 -23.04
N GLY A 22 2.47 1.86 -23.93
CA GLY A 22 1.27 2.27 -24.64
C GLY A 22 0.79 1.20 -25.62
N LEU A 23 -0.51 0.96 -25.63
CA LEU A 23 -1.19 0.27 -26.72
C LEU A 23 -1.98 1.29 -27.54
N SER A 24 -1.55 1.45 -28.79
CA SER A 24 -2.24 2.23 -29.82
C SER A 24 -3.52 1.53 -30.25
N ALA A 25 -4.61 2.30 -30.29
CA ALA A 25 -5.87 1.88 -30.85
C ALA A 25 -5.76 1.72 -32.36
N TYR A 26 -6.06 0.55 -32.89
CA TYR A 26 -6.29 0.34 -34.30
C TYR A 26 -7.76 0.59 -34.64
N GLY A 27 -8.02 1.66 -35.35
CA GLY A 27 -9.32 1.95 -35.95
C GLY A 27 -9.59 1.03 -37.12
N TYR A 28 -10.67 0.30 -37.14
CA TYR A 28 -11.20 -0.39 -38.31
C TYR A 28 -12.26 0.47 -38.98
N LYS A 29 -11.97 0.86 -40.21
CA LYS A 29 -12.91 1.50 -41.14
C LYS A 29 -13.59 0.39 -41.93
N ALA A 30 -14.89 0.20 -41.76
CA ALA A 30 -15.67 -0.70 -42.57
C ALA A 30 -16.52 0.14 -43.57
N GLU A 31 -16.15 0.14 -44.81
CA GLU A 31 -17.06 0.48 -45.93
C GLU A 31 -17.64 -0.82 -46.46
N GLY A 32 -18.98 -0.86 -46.60
CA GLY A 32 -19.67 -1.96 -47.25
C GLY A 32 -21.20 -1.80 -47.22
N GLN A 33 -21.77 -1.49 -48.33
CA GLN A 33 -23.22 -1.43 -48.61
C GLN A 33 -23.87 -2.81 -48.39
N GLY A 34 -24.95 -2.88 -47.64
CA GLY A 34 -25.80 -4.08 -47.59
C GLY A 34 -26.77 -4.09 -46.42
N GLY A 35 -28.00 -3.86 -46.70
CA GLY A 35 -29.23 -4.34 -46.14
C GLY A 35 -29.47 -4.35 -44.61
N SER A 36 -30.56 -3.75 -44.23
CA SER A 36 -31.12 -3.66 -42.85
C SER A 36 -31.12 -4.95 -41.96
N LYS A 37 -30.89 -6.13 -42.52
CA LYS A 37 -30.80 -7.39 -41.79
C LYS A 37 -29.49 -7.55 -40.98
N ALA A 38 -28.37 -7.00 -41.43
CA ALA A 38 -27.09 -7.11 -40.75
C ALA A 38 -27.06 -6.26 -39.48
N VAL A 39 -27.74 -5.11 -39.45
CA VAL A 39 -27.81 -4.24 -38.27
C VAL A 39 -28.68 -4.83 -37.17
N VAL A 40 -29.80 -5.48 -37.52
CA VAL A 40 -30.68 -6.16 -36.55
C VAL A 40 -29.96 -7.35 -35.85
N TRP A 41 -29.15 -8.09 -36.60
CA TRP A 41 -28.35 -9.18 -36.06
C TRP A 41 -27.21 -8.69 -35.16
N SER A 42 -26.62 -7.55 -35.45
CA SER A 42 -25.58 -6.98 -34.59
C SER A 42 -26.15 -6.46 -33.27
N ILE A 43 -27.30 -5.81 -33.28
CA ILE A 43 -27.98 -5.30 -32.08
C ILE A 43 -28.43 -6.46 -31.16
N SER A 44 -29.04 -7.51 -31.73
CA SER A 44 -29.46 -8.68 -30.92
C SER A 44 -28.26 -9.42 -30.30
N LYS A 45 -27.13 -9.45 -30.99
CA LYS A 45 -25.90 -10.07 -30.49
C LYS A 45 -25.26 -9.24 -29.39
N ILE A 46 -25.30 -7.92 -29.51
CA ILE A 46 -24.82 -6.96 -28.49
C ILE A 46 -25.72 -7.06 -27.24
N ASP A 47 -27.07 -7.06 -27.42
CA ASP A 47 -28.01 -7.25 -26.29
C ASP A 47 -27.82 -8.58 -25.57
N THR A 48 -27.55 -9.65 -26.31
CA THR A 48 -27.31 -10.98 -25.74
C THR A 48 -25.97 -11.02 -25.04
N MET A 49 -24.94 -10.38 -25.60
CA MET A 49 -23.63 -10.25 -24.93
C MET A 49 -23.73 -9.40 -23.65
N GLN A 50 -24.40 -8.26 -23.71
CA GLN A 50 -24.62 -7.41 -22.53
C GLN A 50 -25.42 -8.13 -21.44
N LYS A 51 -26.48 -8.87 -21.78
CA LYS A 51 -27.24 -9.69 -20.83
C LYS A 51 -26.44 -10.87 -20.27
N ASN A 52 -25.50 -11.42 -21.02
CA ASN A 52 -24.61 -12.49 -20.53
C ASN A 52 -23.49 -11.94 -19.66
N VAL A 53 -22.96 -10.76 -19.96
CA VAL A 53 -22.00 -10.02 -19.11
C VAL A 53 -22.69 -9.67 -17.79
N GLN A 54 -23.86 -9.02 -17.83
CA GLN A 54 -24.61 -8.70 -16.61
C GLN A 54 -24.96 -9.93 -15.75
N ARG A 55 -25.36 -11.07 -16.36
CA ARG A 55 -25.67 -12.29 -15.61
C ARG A 55 -24.43 -12.98 -15.03
N ASN A 56 -23.26 -12.80 -15.62
CA ASN A 56 -21.99 -13.27 -15.04
C ASN A 56 -21.52 -12.36 -13.90
N ASP A 57 -21.73 -11.04 -14.01
CA ASP A 57 -21.40 -10.07 -12.98
C ASP A 57 -22.25 -10.27 -11.71
N GLU A 58 -23.55 -10.54 -11.86
CA GLU A 58 -24.45 -10.83 -10.73
C GLU A 58 -24.08 -12.11 -9.95
N ARG A 59 -23.32 -13.03 -10.55
CA ARG A 59 -22.92 -14.30 -9.93
C ARG A 59 -21.49 -14.33 -9.41
N ASN A 60 -20.68 -13.33 -9.72
CA ASN A 60 -19.32 -13.25 -9.22
C ASN A 60 -19.31 -12.54 -7.85
N PRO A 61 -19.03 -13.25 -6.74
CA PRO A 61 -19.02 -12.64 -5.40
C PRO A 61 -18.02 -11.48 -5.27
N ASN A 62 -16.94 -11.49 -6.05
CA ASN A 62 -15.96 -10.42 -6.03
C ASN A 62 -16.54 -9.11 -6.55
N ILE A 63 -17.37 -9.16 -7.61
CA ILE A 63 -18.06 -7.98 -8.14
C ILE A 63 -19.07 -7.45 -7.13
N GLN A 64 -19.80 -8.34 -6.46
CA GLN A 64 -20.75 -7.94 -5.40
C GLN A 64 -20.02 -7.24 -4.25
N ASN A 65 -18.88 -7.75 -3.81
CA ASN A 65 -18.06 -7.15 -2.76
C ASN A 65 -17.52 -5.76 -3.19
N ILE A 66 -17.05 -5.64 -4.43
CA ILE A 66 -16.59 -4.35 -4.99
C ILE A 66 -17.73 -3.33 -5.02
N GLU A 67 -18.90 -3.69 -5.55
CA GLU A 67 -20.05 -2.78 -5.62
C GLU A 67 -20.59 -2.42 -4.22
N TYR A 68 -20.58 -3.37 -3.28
CA TYR A 68 -20.90 -3.08 -1.89
C TYR A 68 -19.92 -2.06 -1.28
N LEU A 69 -18.61 -2.29 -1.48
CA LEU A 69 -17.59 -1.37 -1.01
C LEU A 69 -17.78 0.04 -1.61
N LYS A 70 -17.96 0.14 -2.92
CA LYS A 70 -18.24 1.42 -3.59
C LYS A 70 -19.48 2.11 -3.04
N LYS A 71 -20.54 1.35 -2.72
CA LYS A 71 -21.76 1.86 -2.13
C LYS A 71 -21.53 2.49 -0.77
N ILE A 72 -20.87 1.78 0.17
CA ILE A 72 -20.66 2.30 1.53
C ILE A 72 -19.72 3.53 1.52
N PHE A 73 -18.72 3.57 0.62
CA PHE A 73 -17.90 4.77 0.44
C PHE A 73 -18.67 5.95 -0.19
N ARG A 74 -19.57 5.69 -1.14
CA ARG A 74 -20.43 6.73 -1.75
C ARG A 74 -21.38 7.33 -0.73
N GLN A 75 -21.87 6.52 0.21
CA GLN A 75 -22.73 6.93 1.31
C GLN A 75 -21.98 7.55 2.50
N LYS A 76 -20.62 7.47 2.50
CA LYS A 76 -19.77 7.82 3.65
C LYS A 76 -20.24 7.11 4.94
N ALA A 77 -20.62 5.86 4.83
CA ALA A 77 -21.07 5.03 5.94
C ALA A 77 -19.87 4.60 6.80
N VAL A 78 -19.34 5.53 7.60
CA VAL A 78 -18.07 5.37 8.33
C VAL A 78 -18.08 4.15 9.26
N ASP A 79 -19.20 3.88 9.91
CA ASP A 79 -19.36 2.70 10.77
C ASP A 79 -19.21 1.40 9.97
N GLU A 80 -19.95 1.26 8.87
CA GLU A 80 -19.88 0.09 7.99
C GLU A 80 -18.48 -0.07 7.39
N ILE A 81 -17.84 1.03 6.96
CA ILE A 81 -16.48 0.99 6.44
C ILE A 81 -15.51 0.52 7.52
N SER A 82 -15.66 1.02 8.76
CA SER A 82 -14.77 0.66 9.86
C SER A 82 -14.88 -0.82 10.25
N GLU A 83 -16.07 -1.40 10.15
CA GLU A 83 -16.30 -2.84 10.39
C GLU A 83 -15.78 -3.71 9.23
N ASN A 84 -15.61 -3.10 8.05
CA ASN A 84 -15.19 -3.78 6.84
C ASN A 84 -13.67 -3.68 6.59
N ILE A 85 -12.87 -3.47 7.64
CA ILE A 85 -11.40 -3.39 7.59
C ILE A 85 -10.78 -4.49 8.43
N VAL A 86 -9.68 -5.05 7.93
CA VAL A 86 -8.81 -5.95 8.69
C VAL A 86 -7.80 -5.13 9.49
N TYR A 87 -7.85 -5.23 10.80
CA TYR A 87 -6.94 -4.52 11.72
C TYR A 87 -5.75 -5.39 12.16
N PRO A 88 -4.59 -4.78 12.46
CA PRO A 88 -4.29 -3.35 12.33
C PRO A 88 -4.15 -2.92 10.87
N LEU A 89 -4.80 -1.81 10.48
CA LEU A 89 -4.59 -1.21 9.16
C LEU A 89 -3.26 -0.45 9.16
N LYS A 90 -2.27 -1.03 8.51
CA LYS A 90 -0.92 -0.45 8.44
C LYS A 90 -0.92 0.85 7.64
N ARG A 91 -0.14 1.83 8.12
CA ARG A 91 0.12 3.06 7.41
C ARG A 91 1.62 3.19 7.11
N THR A 92 1.96 4.01 6.13
CA THR A 92 3.37 4.24 5.78
C THR A 92 4.11 4.93 6.93
N SER A 93 5.21 4.32 7.40
CA SER A 93 6.07 4.92 8.43
C SER A 93 6.44 6.37 8.09
N PRO A 94 6.46 7.29 9.07
CA PRO A 94 6.32 7.10 10.51
C PRO A 94 4.86 7.24 11.03
N ILE A 95 3.87 7.15 10.16
CA ILE A 95 2.46 7.25 10.58
C ILE A 95 2.08 5.95 11.32
N PRO A 96 1.52 6.02 12.53
CA PRO A 96 1.08 4.85 13.27
C PRO A 96 -0.01 4.09 12.51
N SER A 97 -0.02 2.75 12.64
CA SER A 97 -1.13 1.91 12.19
C SER A 97 -2.43 2.36 12.83
N VAL A 98 -3.55 1.95 12.27
CA VAL A 98 -4.88 2.06 12.89
C VAL A 98 -5.18 0.72 13.52
N GLU A 99 -5.38 0.69 14.83
CA GLU A 99 -5.43 -0.56 15.59
C GLU A 99 -6.83 -1.18 15.66
N ASN A 100 -7.88 -0.37 15.49
CA ASN A 100 -9.28 -0.81 15.62
C ASN A 100 -10.25 0.14 14.90
N ALA A 101 -11.54 -0.22 14.93
CA ALA A 101 -12.62 0.51 14.26
C ALA A 101 -12.83 1.92 14.84
N GLU A 102 -12.73 2.08 16.15
CA GLU A 102 -12.90 3.36 16.82
C GLU A 102 -11.82 4.34 16.39
N GLU A 103 -10.57 3.92 16.37
CA GLU A 103 -9.46 4.74 15.90
C GLU A 103 -9.60 5.07 14.40
N LEU A 104 -10.14 4.15 13.60
CA LEU A 104 -10.42 4.46 12.21
C LEU A 104 -11.45 5.58 12.07
N LYS A 105 -12.54 5.52 12.82
CA LYS A 105 -13.60 6.56 12.79
C LYS A 105 -13.02 7.93 13.11
N GLU A 106 -12.15 8.03 14.11
CA GLU A 106 -11.47 9.28 14.47
C GLU A 106 -10.53 9.79 13.38
N ARG A 107 -9.90 8.88 12.63
CA ARG A 107 -8.90 9.20 11.58
C ARG A 107 -9.47 9.11 10.16
N PHE A 108 -10.75 8.86 9.99
CA PHE A 108 -11.36 8.54 8.70
C PHE A 108 -11.02 9.56 7.62
N ASP A 109 -11.33 10.84 7.83
CA ASP A 109 -11.09 11.89 6.85
C ASP A 109 -9.59 12.15 6.60
N SER A 110 -8.74 11.74 7.53
CA SER A 110 -7.29 11.84 7.39
C SER A 110 -6.73 10.76 6.46
N ILE A 111 -7.37 9.62 6.37
CA ILE A 111 -6.95 8.45 5.58
C ILE A 111 -7.69 8.41 4.24
N PHE A 112 -9.03 8.50 4.31
CA PHE A 112 -9.95 8.46 3.16
C PHE A 112 -10.38 9.89 2.80
N ASP A 113 -9.45 10.66 2.21
CA ASP A 113 -9.77 11.98 1.71
C ASP A 113 -10.69 11.91 0.47
N GLU A 114 -11.20 13.06 0.03
CA GLU A 114 -12.12 13.12 -1.12
C GLU A 114 -11.51 12.53 -2.40
N ASP A 115 -10.19 12.63 -2.58
CA ASP A 115 -9.51 12.07 -3.75
C ASP A 115 -9.54 10.55 -3.72
N LEU A 116 -9.26 9.90 -2.58
CA LEU A 116 -9.33 8.44 -2.44
C LEU A 116 -10.78 7.95 -2.54
N ILE A 117 -11.73 8.62 -1.88
CA ILE A 117 -13.15 8.27 -1.97
C ILE A 117 -13.61 8.32 -3.43
N ARG A 118 -13.21 9.36 -4.18
CA ARG A 118 -13.54 9.47 -5.60
C ARG A 118 -12.93 8.32 -6.41
N ILE A 119 -11.65 7.98 -6.19
CA ILE A 119 -11.01 6.85 -6.87
C ILE A 119 -11.81 5.56 -6.64
N ILE A 120 -12.16 5.26 -5.40
CA ILE A 120 -12.92 4.05 -5.07
C ILE A 120 -14.31 4.07 -5.73
N THR A 121 -15.05 5.16 -5.57
CA THR A 121 -16.46 5.23 -5.97
C THR A 121 -16.68 5.34 -7.47
N SER A 122 -15.71 5.90 -8.21
CA SER A 122 -15.77 6.03 -9.67
C SER A 122 -15.01 4.92 -10.42
N SER A 123 -14.39 3.98 -9.71
CA SER A 123 -13.66 2.88 -10.35
C SER A 123 -14.59 1.97 -11.16
N ASP A 124 -14.11 1.52 -12.32
CA ASP A 124 -14.74 0.47 -13.11
C ASP A 124 -14.26 -0.92 -12.65
N ILE A 125 -15.00 -1.97 -12.96
CA ILE A 125 -14.67 -3.34 -12.54
C ILE A 125 -13.32 -3.83 -13.08
N ASP A 126 -12.94 -3.41 -14.26
CA ASP A 126 -11.67 -3.76 -14.90
C ASP A 126 -10.44 -3.13 -14.23
N GLN A 127 -10.63 -2.12 -13.37
CA GLN A 127 -9.58 -1.57 -12.50
C GLN A 127 -9.31 -2.46 -11.26
N TRP A 128 -10.16 -3.47 -11.01
CA TRP A 128 -10.01 -4.40 -9.90
C TRP A 128 -9.44 -5.73 -10.40
N SER A 129 -8.23 -6.05 -9.93
CA SER A 129 -7.48 -7.23 -10.36
C SER A 129 -7.37 -8.27 -9.27
N GLU A 130 -7.69 -9.53 -9.57
CA GLU A 130 -7.47 -10.65 -8.67
C GLU A 130 -5.99 -11.02 -8.63
N MET A 131 -5.43 -11.10 -7.43
CA MET A 131 -4.00 -11.33 -7.18
C MET A 131 -3.73 -12.63 -6.42
N GLY A 132 -4.52 -13.66 -6.72
CA GLY A 132 -4.44 -14.98 -6.09
C GLY A 132 -4.66 -14.86 -4.58
N TRP A 133 -3.86 -15.57 -3.78
CA TRP A 133 -4.01 -15.59 -2.32
C TRP A 133 -3.92 -14.21 -1.64
N ARG A 134 -3.49 -13.17 -2.35
CA ARG A 134 -3.42 -11.79 -1.84
C ARG A 134 -4.75 -11.04 -1.89
N GLY A 135 -5.77 -11.62 -2.54
CA GLY A 135 -7.09 -10.99 -2.72
C GLY A 135 -7.18 -10.13 -3.98
N ILE A 136 -7.87 -9.04 -3.89
CA ILE A 136 -8.26 -8.16 -5.01
C ILE A 136 -7.65 -6.78 -4.77
N MET A 137 -7.03 -6.19 -5.79
CA MET A 137 -6.48 -4.85 -5.70
C MET A 137 -7.16 -3.89 -6.66
N LEU A 138 -7.33 -2.65 -6.22
CA LEU A 138 -7.73 -1.53 -7.07
C LEU A 138 -6.50 -0.87 -7.69
N ASP A 139 -6.51 -0.69 -9.01
CA ASP A 139 -5.42 -0.13 -9.81
C ASP A 139 -4.06 -0.79 -9.47
N ASP A 140 -3.01 -0.02 -9.30
CA ASP A 140 -1.66 -0.47 -8.94
C ASP A 140 -1.52 -0.79 -7.43
N GLY A 141 -2.60 -1.23 -6.78
CA GLY A 141 -2.61 -1.60 -5.36
C GLY A 141 -2.86 -0.42 -4.41
N ILE A 142 -3.56 0.61 -4.88
CA ILE A 142 -4.00 1.75 -4.06
C ILE A 142 -4.78 1.28 -2.85
N LEU A 143 -5.68 0.29 -3.06
CA LEU A 143 -6.47 -0.38 -2.04
C LEU A 143 -6.47 -1.88 -2.32
N TRP A 144 -6.44 -2.68 -1.25
CA TRP A 144 -6.56 -4.13 -1.30
C TRP A 144 -7.73 -4.63 -0.47
N MET A 145 -8.36 -5.65 -0.97
CA MET A 145 -9.51 -6.30 -0.36
C MET A 145 -9.32 -7.82 -0.41
N ASP A 146 -9.72 -8.54 0.63
CA ASP A 146 -9.78 -9.99 0.58
C ASP A 146 -11.03 -10.48 -0.18
N TYR A 147 -11.15 -11.79 -0.33
CA TYR A 147 -12.30 -12.39 -1.03
C TYR A 147 -13.61 -12.36 -0.23
N ASP A 148 -13.54 -12.02 1.06
CA ASP A 148 -14.72 -11.76 1.90
C ASP A 148 -15.18 -10.31 1.81
N GLY A 149 -14.49 -9.49 1.02
CA GLY A 149 -14.81 -8.08 0.78
C GLY A 149 -14.23 -7.12 1.81
N LYS A 150 -13.37 -7.57 2.74
CA LYS A 150 -12.75 -6.71 3.75
C LYS A 150 -11.49 -6.03 3.22
N ILE A 151 -11.35 -4.74 3.50
CA ILE A 151 -10.15 -3.97 3.17
C ILE A 151 -8.98 -4.47 4.02
N THR A 152 -7.94 -4.97 3.38
CA THR A 152 -6.72 -5.47 4.02
C THR A 152 -5.58 -4.48 4.00
N ALA A 153 -5.55 -3.56 3.03
CA ALA A 153 -4.56 -2.50 2.98
C ALA A 153 -5.03 -1.29 2.17
N VAL A 154 -4.53 -0.13 2.56
CA VAL A 154 -4.70 1.15 1.86
C VAL A 154 -3.31 1.77 1.68
N ASN A 155 -2.75 1.68 0.48
CA ASN A 155 -1.41 2.20 0.17
C ASN A 155 -1.43 3.67 -0.23
N TYR A 156 -2.61 4.19 -0.52
CA TYR A 156 -2.79 5.62 -0.74
C TYR A 156 -2.39 6.42 0.50
N GLN A 157 -1.71 7.52 0.29
CA GLN A 157 -1.45 8.53 1.31
C GLN A 157 -2.18 9.82 0.97
N SER A 158 -3.08 10.24 1.84
CA SER A 158 -3.77 11.51 1.73
C SER A 158 -2.81 12.71 1.80
N LYS A 159 -3.28 13.89 1.40
CA LYS A 159 -2.49 15.13 1.56
C LYS A 159 -2.17 15.40 3.04
N TYR A 160 -3.11 15.08 3.93
CA TYR A 160 -2.93 15.20 5.37
C TYR A 160 -1.82 14.25 5.87
N GLU A 161 -1.88 12.96 5.52
CA GLU A 161 -0.87 11.98 5.92
C GLU A 161 0.52 12.32 5.39
N LYS A 162 0.63 12.79 4.14
CA LYS A 162 1.91 13.26 3.60
C LYS A 162 2.51 14.41 4.42
N LYS A 163 1.69 15.34 4.88
CA LYS A 163 2.12 16.44 5.76
C LYS A 163 2.48 15.95 7.15
N LEU A 164 1.67 15.05 7.71
CA LEU A 164 1.91 14.42 9.01
C LEU A 164 3.21 13.62 9.01
N ALA A 165 3.44 12.79 7.98
CA ALA A 165 4.68 12.03 7.83
C ALA A 165 5.92 12.92 7.86
N LYS A 166 5.90 14.04 7.11
CA LYS A 166 7.01 15.03 7.13
C LYS A 166 7.23 15.60 8.52
N LYS A 167 6.16 15.96 9.24
CA LYS A 167 6.24 16.50 10.60
C LYS A 167 6.83 15.47 11.57
N LEU A 168 6.35 14.23 11.52
CA LEU A 168 6.83 13.15 12.39
C LEU A 168 8.30 12.80 12.09
N THR A 169 8.67 12.70 10.80
CA THR A 169 10.07 12.47 10.38
C THR A 169 11.00 13.58 10.89
N SER A 170 10.55 14.85 10.80
CA SER A 170 11.33 15.99 11.28
C SER A 170 11.51 15.96 12.81
N LYS A 171 10.46 15.58 13.55
CA LYS A 171 10.52 15.39 15.00
C LYS A 171 11.51 14.29 15.37
N VAL A 172 11.37 13.09 14.77
CA VAL A 172 12.28 11.96 15.00
C VAL A 172 13.73 12.38 14.72
N LYS A 173 13.97 13.08 13.59
CA LYS A 173 15.30 13.58 13.26
C LYS A 173 15.83 14.57 14.32
N GLY A 174 14.98 15.42 14.88
CA GLY A 174 15.35 16.38 15.92
C GLY A 174 15.75 15.71 17.23
N ASP A 175 15.13 14.57 17.55
CA ASP A 175 15.36 13.81 18.77
C ASP A 175 16.62 12.93 18.71
N LEU A 176 17.21 12.72 17.50
CA LEU A 176 18.45 11.97 17.32
C LEU A 176 19.69 12.75 17.78
N SER A 177 20.75 12.02 18.11
CA SER A 177 22.07 12.60 18.28
C SER A 177 22.51 13.33 16.99
N SER A 178 23.36 14.37 17.12
CA SER A 178 23.85 15.15 15.97
C SER A 178 24.48 14.30 14.89
N ASP A 179 25.21 13.28 15.30
CA ASP A 179 25.96 12.36 14.43
C ASP A 179 25.03 11.56 13.48
N LEU A 180 23.77 11.36 13.88
CA LEU A 180 22.80 10.59 13.12
C LEU A 180 21.86 11.44 12.26
N ARG A 181 21.88 12.78 12.38
CA ARG A 181 20.97 13.67 11.65
C ARG A 181 21.33 13.81 10.17
N HIS A 182 22.61 13.59 9.81
CA HIS A 182 23.02 13.70 8.42
C HIS A 182 22.41 12.55 7.59
N ASN A 183 22.04 12.84 6.37
CA ASN A 183 21.46 11.89 5.41
C ASN A 183 20.23 11.09 5.91
N PHE A 184 19.69 11.38 7.09
CA PHE A 184 18.51 10.70 7.62
C PHE A 184 17.31 10.91 6.69
N LYS A 185 16.68 9.81 6.25
CA LYS A 185 15.43 9.78 5.48
C LYS A 185 14.27 9.37 6.38
N GLY A 186 14.42 8.27 7.11
CA GLY A 186 13.37 7.76 8.01
C GLY A 186 13.83 6.57 8.85
N GLU A 187 13.10 6.34 9.94
CA GLU A 187 13.24 5.15 10.77
C GLU A 187 12.60 3.96 10.05
N VAL A 188 13.30 2.82 10.02
CA VAL A 188 12.81 1.56 9.44
C VAL A 188 12.51 0.56 10.52
N TYR A 189 13.45 0.33 11.44
CA TYR A 189 13.28 -0.57 12.57
C TYR A 189 13.81 0.02 13.85
N LYS A 190 13.13 -0.35 14.94
CA LYS A 190 13.48 0.05 16.29
C LYS A 190 13.10 -1.06 17.26
N PHE A 191 14.08 -1.60 17.98
CA PHE A 191 13.82 -2.69 18.91
C PHE A 191 14.83 -2.72 20.05
N LYS A 192 14.44 -3.37 21.12
CA LYS A 192 15.29 -3.55 22.31
C LYS A 192 15.72 -5.00 22.44
N THR A 193 16.98 -5.21 22.78
CA THR A 193 17.52 -6.48 23.23
C THR A 193 17.69 -6.46 24.75
N LYS A 194 18.26 -7.53 25.31
CA LYS A 194 18.56 -7.57 26.75
C LYS A 194 19.43 -6.39 27.20
N ASN A 195 20.45 -6.02 26.41
CA ASN A 195 21.48 -5.07 26.77
C ASN A 195 21.53 -3.82 25.91
N TYR A 196 20.86 -3.82 24.75
CA TYR A 196 20.98 -2.76 23.78
C TYR A 196 19.63 -2.31 23.26
N PHE A 197 19.58 -1.04 22.93
CA PHE A 197 18.58 -0.45 22.09
C PHE A 197 19.16 -0.31 20.68
N ILE A 198 18.43 -0.79 19.67
CA ILE A 198 18.90 -0.87 18.28
C ILE A 198 17.91 -0.12 17.38
N ARG A 199 18.49 0.60 16.44
CA ARG A 199 17.78 1.37 15.43
C ARG A 199 18.36 1.11 14.05
N ILE A 200 17.50 0.98 13.05
CA ILE A 200 17.84 0.95 11.63
C ILE A 200 17.14 2.12 10.95
N ASP A 201 17.92 2.97 10.30
CA ASP A 201 17.43 4.09 9.51
C ASP A 201 17.68 3.85 8.02
N GLU A 202 16.76 4.29 7.18
CA GLU A 202 17.01 4.52 5.77
C GLU A 202 17.64 5.91 5.58
N LEU A 203 18.64 5.99 4.73
CA LEU A 203 19.36 7.20 4.38
C LEU A 203 18.86 7.74 3.03
N LYS A 204 19.05 9.04 2.78
CA LYS A 204 18.64 9.70 1.53
C LYS A 204 19.31 9.13 0.27
N ASN A 205 20.46 8.46 0.42
CA ASN A 205 21.16 7.78 -0.65
C ASN A 205 20.63 6.35 -0.93
N GLY A 206 19.55 5.93 -0.26
CA GLY A 206 18.97 4.59 -0.40
C GLY A 206 19.69 3.49 0.37
N MET A 207 20.75 3.80 1.10
CA MET A 207 21.45 2.87 1.98
C MET A 207 20.81 2.86 3.36
N TYR A 208 21.23 1.91 4.21
CA TYR A 208 20.74 1.78 5.57
C TYR A 208 21.85 2.04 6.57
N ARG A 209 21.47 2.54 7.74
CA ARG A 209 22.36 2.76 8.87
C ARG A 209 21.84 1.97 10.08
N TYR A 210 22.71 1.21 10.70
CA TYR A 210 22.54 0.59 12.00
C TYR A 210 23.13 1.48 13.06
N ALA A 211 22.41 1.74 14.13
CA ALA A 211 22.91 2.39 15.32
C ALA A 211 22.46 1.63 16.57
N CYS A 212 23.32 1.51 17.57
CA CYS A 212 22.92 0.93 18.85
C CYS A 212 23.47 1.71 20.03
N TRP A 213 22.75 1.62 21.12
CA TRP A 213 23.09 2.19 22.43
C TRP A 213 22.94 1.12 23.51
N LYS A 214 23.67 1.26 24.60
CA LYS A 214 23.31 0.55 25.83
C LYS A 214 21.87 0.89 26.19
N LYS A 215 21.15 -0.09 26.73
CA LYS A 215 19.69 -0.03 26.91
C LYS A 215 19.18 1.23 27.63
N GLU A 216 19.99 1.79 28.53
CA GLU A 216 19.65 2.94 29.37
C GLU A 216 19.88 4.29 28.67
N ASN A 217 20.66 4.28 27.58
CA ASN A 217 21.02 5.52 26.91
C ASN A 217 19.93 5.94 25.91
N PRO A 218 19.50 7.21 25.92
CA PRO A 218 18.54 7.72 24.94
C PRO A 218 19.18 7.93 23.56
N GLU A 219 18.36 7.91 22.52
CA GLU A 219 18.76 8.12 21.11
C GLU A 219 19.39 9.49 20.85
N SER A 220 19.18 10.46 21.73
CA SER A 220 19.78 11.79 21.67
C SER A 220 21.27 11.80 22.04
N THR A 221 21.75 10.73 22.68
CA THR A 221 23.17 10.56 22.99
C THR A 221 23.93 9.95 21.83
N LYS A 222 25.26 10.06 21.86
CA LYS A 222 26.12 9.41 20.87
C LYS A 222 25.92 7.89 20.94
N PRO A 223 25.67 7.18 19.82
CA PRO A 223 25.56 5.73 19.80
C PRO A 223 26.88 5.04 20.14
N ASP A 224 26.80 3.88 20.78
CA ASP A 224 27.98 3.04 21.08
C ASP A 224 28.56 2.38 19.81
N LEU A 225 27.71 2.10 18.81
CA LEU A 225 28.13 1.58 17.51
C LEU A 225 27.26 2.16 16.39
N VAL A 226 27.89 2.57 15.31
CA VAL A 226 27.22 2.94 14.05
C VAL A 226 27.85 2.14 12.92
N LEU A 227 26.99 1.50 12.09
CA LEU A 227 27.39 0.88 10.83
C LEU A 227 26.58 1.52 9.71
N GLU A 228 27.25 2.06 8.72
CA GLU A 228 26.64 2.65 7.52
C GLU A 228 26.74 1.70 6.32
N ASN A 229 26.18 2.13 5.20
CA ASN A 229 26.20 1.39 3.93
C ASN A 229 25.52 0.00 4.01
N GLY A 230 24.53 -0.15 4.92
CA GLY A 230 23.68 -1.33 4.93
C GLY A 230 22.92 -1.49 3.62
N LYS A 231 22.80 -2.72 3.14
CA LYS A 231 22.09 -3.07 1.90
C LYS A 231 20.91 -3.97 2.22
N ILE A 232 19.78 -3.67 1.58
CA ILE A 232 18.58 -4.50 1.64
C ILE A 232 18.56 -5.47 0.46
N GLU A 233 18.19 -6.71 0.71
CA GLU A 233 17.98 -7.75 -0.29
C GLU A 233 16.60 -8.38 -0.04
N PHE A 234 15.73 -8.33 -1.04
CA PHE A 234 14.41 -8.93 -0.96
C PHE A 234 14.45 -10.40 -1.37
N SER A 235 13.62 -11.23 -0.72
CA SER A 235 13.49 -12.64 -1.05
C SER A 235 12.02 -13.02 -1.24
N GLY A 236 11.70 -13.57 -2.42
CA GLY A 236 10.34 -13.93 -2.80
C GLY A 236 9.46 -12.72 -3.09
N SER A 237 8.18 -12.97 -3.34
CA SER A 237 7.18 -11.95 -3.69
C SER A 237 6.44 -11.37 -2.47
N GLY A 238 6.75 -11.83 -1.26
CA GLY A 238 6.03 -11.49 -0.02
C GLY A 238 6.65 -10.32 0.77
N GLY A 239 7.61 -9.59 0.20
CA GLY A 239 8.26 -8.47 0.90
C GLY A 239 9.25 -8.89 2.00
N ASN A 240 9.53 -10.20 2.14
CA ASN A 240 10.59 -10.68 3.02
C ASN A 240 11.92 -10.11 2.59
N HIS A 241 12.70 -9.64 3.53
CA HIS A 241 13.99 -9.05 3.21
C HIS A 241 15.02 -9.22 4.31
N VAL A 242 16.27 -8.97 3.93
CA VAL A 242 17.43 -9.00 4.82
C VAL A 242 18.20 -7.69 4.65
N ILE A 243 18.51 -7.02 5.75
CA ILE A 243 19.43 -5.88 5.73
C ILE A 243 20.78 -6.35 6.28
N THR A 244 21.83 -6.19 5.48
CA THR A 244 23.18 -6.63 5.82
C THR A 244 24.08 -5.42 6.03
N PHE A 245 24.78 -5.41 7.15
CA PHE A 245 25.83 -4.44 7.48
C PHE A 245 27.19 -5.14 7.58
N LYS A 246 28.24 -4.50 7.07
CA LYS A 246 29.62 -4.96 7.21
C LYS A 246 30.35 -4.03 8.17
N ASN A 247 31.00 -4.59 9.17
CA ASN A 247 31.95 -3.86 9.99
C ASN A 247 33.34 -4.11 9.42
N ASN A 248 34.00 -3.06 8.96
CA ASN A 248 35.33 -3.11 8.35
C ASN A 248 36.45 -2.90 9.41
N ILE A 249 36.20 -3.35 10.67
CA ILE A 249 37.23 -3.40 11.71
C ILE A 249 37.93 -4.73 11.65
#